data_eb9f347c5790e5cd524c173093aaad17
#
_entry.id   eb9f347c5790e5cd524c173093aaad17
#
_cell.length_a   1.000
_cell.length_b   1.000
_cell.length_c   1.000
_cell.angle_alpha   90.00
_cell.angle_beta   90.00
_cell.angle_gamma   90.00
#
_symmetry.space_group_name_H-M   'P 1'
#
loop_
_entity.id
_entity.type
_entity.pdbx_description
1 polymer ?
#
loop_
_entity_poly.entity_id
_entity_poly.type
_entity_poly.pdbx_seq_one_letter_code
_entity_poly.pdbx_strand_id
1 'polypeptide(L)'
;MKKSIFILATATLLSGNLLTSCKSNAEKENEATENAAAANQELEEVRDDAKTDAAVTKANEAEWLAFKAEVNSDIATNEAKIAVLKSDLKKQGKAIDASYQKSVDDLQERNEALKAKIKEYEVTKTDWNEFKREFNSDMADLGQAFKNFTVNNKK
;
A
#
# COMPACT_ATOMS: atom_id res chain seq x y z
N MET A 1 5.20 -10.54 -6.86
CA MET A 1 4.86 -11.99 -6.86
C MET A 1 3.59 -12.14 -6.05
N LYS A 2 2.48 -12.44 -6.72
CA LYS A 2 1.14 -12.54 -6.12
C LYS A 2 1.08 -13.81 -5.28
N LYS A 3 1.12 -13.71 -3.97
CA LYS A 3 0.76 -14.81 -3.08
C LYS A 3 -0.74 -14.74 -2.84
N SER A 4 -1.52 -15.35 -3.74
CA SER A 4 -2.92 -15.65 -3.50
C SER A 4 -2.97 -16.73 -2.44
N ILE A 5 -3.36 -16.37 -1.24
CA ILE A 5 -3.69 -17.33 -0.19
C ILE A 5 -5.07 -17.90 -0.54
N PHE A 6 -5.08 -19.00 -1.27
CA PHE A 6 -6.27 -19.83 -1.41
C PHE A 6 -6.47 -20.58 -0.10
N ILE A 7 -7.40 -20.10 0.72
CA ILE A 7 -7.96 -20.90 1.81
C ILE A 7 -8.79 -21.99 1.16
N LEU A 8 -8.14 -23.11 0.87
CA LEU A 8 -8.81 -24.32 0.42
C LEU A 8 -9.38 -24.99 1.67
N ALA A 9 -10.65 -24.72 1.98
CA ALA A 9 -11.40 -25.50 2.95
C ALA A 9 -11.63 -26.89 2.35
N THR A 10 -10.65 -27.76 2.51
CA THR A 10 -10.83 -29.19 2.20
C THR A 10 -11.61 -29.83 3.34
N ALA A 11 -12.93 -29.88 3.17
CA ALA A 11 -13.77 -30.80 3.91
C ALA A 11 -13.42 -32.22 3.46
N THR A 12 -12.42 -32.81 4.09
CA THR A 12 -12.14 -34.24 3.94
C THR A 12 -13.22 -35.03 4.65
N LEU A 13 -14.20 -35.49 3.89
CA LEU A 13 -15.08 -36.55 4.29
C LEU A 13 -14.22 -37.80 4.53
N LEU A 14 -13.96 -38.09 5.78
CA LEU A 14 -13.37 -39.31 6.23
C LEU A 14 -14.35 -40.46 5.96
N SER A 15 -14.24 -41.07 4.77
CA SER A 15 -14.84 -42.37 4.48
C SER A 15 -14.20 -43.41 5.38
N GLY A 16 -15.02 -43.93 6.27
CA GLY A 16 -14.62 -44.86 7.30
C GLY A 16 -14.03 -46.15 6.75
N ASN A 17 -12.84 -46.46 7.17
CA ASN A 17 -12.37 -47.81 7.27
C ASN A 17 -12.75 -48.35 8.63
N LEU A 18 -13.83 -49.12 8.66
CA LEU A 18 -14.23 -49.96 9.79
C LEU A 18 -13.24 -51.10 9.94
N LEU A 19 -12.04 -50.83 10.44
CA LEU A 19 -11.22 -51.89 11.04
C LEU A 19 -11.70 -51.99 12.48
N THR A 20 -12.42 -53.03 12.76
CA THR A 20 -12.84 -53.48 14.08
C THR A 20 -11.61 -53.85 14.91
N SER A 21 -10.97 -52.82 15.47
CA SER A 21 -10.10 -52.97 16.63
C SER A 21 -10.95 -52.74 17.86
N CYS A 22 -11.05 -53.72 18.75
CA CYS A 22 -11.72 -53.59 20.04
C CYS A 22 -10.93 -52.64 20.95
N LYS A 23 -11.05 -51.34 20.72
CA LYS A 23 -10.70 -50.33 21.72
C LYS A 23 -11.85 -50.23 22.72
N SER A 24 -11.52 -50.12 24.00
CA SER A 24 -12.52 -49.95 25.06
C SER A 24 -13.29 -48.64 24.84
N ASN A 25 -14.54 -48.55 25.29
CA ASN A 25 -15.32 -47.31 25.16
C ASN A 25 -14.61 -46.10 25.80
N ALA A 26 -13.85 -46.31 26.88
CA ALA A 26 -13.07 -45.29 27.53
C ALA A 26 -11.91 -44.73 26.65
N GLU A 27 -11.26 -45.57 25.84
CA GLU A 27 -10.22 -45.13 24.91
C GLU A 27 -10.79 -44.31 23.73
N LYS A 28 -11.98 -44.66 23.27
CA LYS A 28 -12.67 -43.88 22.21
C LYS A 28 -13.15 -42.53 22.73
N GLU A 29 -13.56 -42.46 23.97
CA GLU A 29 -14.02 -41.22 24.62
C GLU A 29 -12.85 -40.28 24.89
N ASN A 30 -11.68 -40.79 25.26
CA ASN A 30 -10.46 -39.99 25.42
C ASN A 30 -9.95 -39.48 24.08
N GLU A 31 -9.92 -40.29 23.04
CA GLU A 31 -9.48 -39.89 21.69
C GLU A 31 -10.43 -38.82 21.08
N ALA A 32 -11.71 -38.90 21.35
CA ALA A 32 -12.69 -37.90 20.94
C ALA A 32 -12.54 -36.56 21.67
N THR A 33 -12.19 -36.61 22.99
CA THR A 33 -11.95 -35.41 23.80
C THR A 33 -10.64 -34.72 23.43
N GLU A 34 -9.58 -35.49 23.17
CA GLU A 34 -8.31 -34.93 22.69
C GLU A 34 -8.44 -34.28 21.30
N ASN A 35 -9.15 -34.92 20.38
CA ASN A 35 -9.41 -34.33 19.07
C ASN A 35 -10.29 -33.08 19.14
N ALA A 36 -11.28 -33.03 20.05
CA ALA A 36 -12.08 -31.84 20.26
C ALA A 36 -11.28 -30.68 20.90
N ALA A 37 -10.36 -30.99 21.79
CA ALA A 37 -9.46 -30.00 22.39
C ALA A 37 -8.49 -29.43 21.35
N ALA A 38 -7.90 -30.28 20.51
CA ALA A 38 -7.02 -29.85 19.42
C ALA A 38 -7.75 -28.98 18.40
N ALA A 39 -8.96 -29.36 17.99
CA ALA A 39 -9.77 -28.56 17.08
C ALA A 39 -10.17 -27.19 17.67
N ASN A 40 -10.42 -27.12 18.97
CA ASN A 40 -10.69 -25.84 19.65
C ASN A 40 -9.45 -24.94 19.71
N GLN A 41 -8.25 -25.50 19.91
CA GLN A 41 -7.01 -24.73 19.87
C GLN A 41 -6.74 -24.17 18.47
N GLU A 42 -6.88 -24.98 17.43
CA GLU A 42 -6.78 -24.48 16.04
C GLU A 42 -7.78 -23.36 15.74
N LEU A 43 -9.00 -23.47 16.23
CA LEU A 43 -10.03 -22.44 16.06
C LEU A 43 -9.69 -21.13 16.79
N GLU A 44 -9.09 -21.19 17.97
CA GLU A 44 -8.63 -20.00 18.70
C GLU A 44 -7.47 -19.33 17.99
N GLU A 45 -6.50 -20.09 17.50
CA GLU A 45 -5.34 -19.58 16.76
C GLU A 45 -5.78 -18.87 15.46
N VAL A 46 -6.66 -19.49 14.67
CA VAL A 46 -7.23 -18.87 13.46
C VAL A 46 -8.05 -17.60 13.78
N ARG A 47 -8.73 -17.57 14.92
CA ARG A 47 -9.48 -16.37 15.36
C ARG A 47 -8.58 -15.22 15.76
N ASP A 48 -7.48 -15.50 16.42
CA ASP A 48 -6.54 -14.46 16.85
C ASP A 48 -5.74 -13.93 15.66
N ASP A 49 -5.35 -14.76 14.72
CA ASP A 49 -4.75 -14.33 13.45
C ASP A 49 -5.71 -13.43 12.67
N ALA A 50 -6.98 -13.82 12.53
CA ALA A 50 -7.98 -13.02 11.83
C ALA A 50 -8.25 -11.67 12.51
N LYS A 51 -8.19 -11.59 13.85
CA LYS A 51 -8.31 -10.33 14.59
C LYS A 51 -7.10 -9.45 14.37
N THR A 52 -5.90 -10.03 14.34
CA THR A 52 -4.65 -9.31 14.11
C THR A 52 -4.62 -8.74 12.72
N ASP A 53 -4.98 -9.51 11.69
CA ASP A 53 -5.05 -9.05 10.31
C ASP A 53 -6.07 -7.93 10.12
N ALA A 54 -7.24 -8.03 10.76
CA ALA A 54 -8.26 -6.98 10.72
C ALA A 54 -7.79 -5.68 11.40
N ALA A 55 -7.06 -5.79 12.50
CA ALA A 55 -6.49 -4.64 13.20
C ALA A 55 -5.41 -3.94 12.36
N VAL A 56 -4.52 -4.72 11.74
CA VAL A 56 -3.48 -4.19 10.83
C VAL A 56 -4.11 -3.51 9.62
N THR A 57 -5.11 -4.13 9.01
CA THR A 57 -5.82 -3.53 7.86
C THR A 57 -6.45 -2.19 8.24
N LYS A 58 -7.12 -2.12 9.39
CA LYS A 58 -7.74 -0.88 9.88
C LYS A 58 -6.72 0.21 10.21
N ALA A 59 -5.58 -0.17 10.78
CA ALA A 59 -4.48 0.76 11.03
C ALA A 59 -3.92 1.33 9.73
N ASN A 60 -3.67 0.49 8.73
CA ASN A 60 -3.19 0.90 7.42
C ASN A 60 -4.19 1.83 6.70
N GLU A 61 -5.50 1.59 6.83
CA GLU A 61 -6.51 2.49 6.28
C GLU A 61 -6.51 3.87 6.93
N ALA A 62 -6.37 3.94 8.25
CA ALA A 62 -6.29 5.20 8.98
C ALA A 62 -5.02 5.98 8.60
N GLU A 63 -3.87 5.30 8.53
CA GLU A 63 -2.62 5.89 8.06
C GLU A 63 -2.72 6.38 6.62
N TRP A 64 -3.36 5.61 5.74
CA TRP A 64 -3.59 5.99 4.35
C TRP A 64 -4.39 7.30 4.25
N LEU A 65 -5.48 7.44 5.01
CA LEU A 65 -6.31 8.63 4.96
C LEU A 65 -5.54 9.89 5.41
N ALA A 66 -4.75 9.77 6.48
CA ALA A 66 -3.90 10.85 6.95
C ALA A 66 -2.81 11.22 5.93
N PHE A 67 -2.10 10.22 5.41
CA PHE A 67 -1.08 10.39 4.39
C PHE A 67 -1.65 11.03 3.11
N LYS A 68 -2.80 10.55 2.64
CA LYS A 68 -3.46 11.12 1.45
C LYS A 68 -3.80 12.59 1.62
N ALA A 69 -4.26 13.00 2.79
CA ALA A 69 -4.56 14.41 3.06
C ALA A 69 -3.29 15.28 3.01
N GLU A 70 -2.20 14.83 3.63
CA GLU A 70 -0.91 15.50 3.62
C GLU A 70 -0.34 15.64 2.20
N VAL A 71 -0.21 14.53 1.49
CA VAL A 71 0.42 14.54 0.16
C VAL A 71 -0.41 15.27 -0.90
N ASN A 72 -1.74 15.28 -0.79
CA ASN A 72 -2.57 16.11 -1.67
C ASN A 72 -2.32 17.60 -1.45
N SER A 73 -2.08 18.04 -0.21
CA SER A 73 -1.68 19.42 0.11
C SER A 73 -0.32 19.76 -0.50
N ASP A 74 0.65 18.86 -0.41
CA ASP A 74 1.98 19.02 -0.98
C ASP A 74 1.95 19.07 -2.51
N ILE A 75 1.20 18.18 -3.13
CA ILE A 75 0.98 18.15 -4.58
C ILE A 75 0.34 19.47 -5.05
N ALA A 76 -0.68 19.97 -4.35
CA ALA A 76 -1.31 21.25 -4.69
C ALA A 76 -0.35 22.44 -4.52
N THR A 77 0.50 22.41 -3.50
CA THR A 77 1.56 23.40 -3.30
C THR A 77 2.57 23.38 -4.44
N ASN A 78 2.95 22.21 -4.91
CA ASN A 78 3.85 22.05 -6.06
C ASN A 78 3.18 22.54 -7.35
N GLU A 79 1.89 22.26 -7.56
CA GLU A 79 1.12 22.79 -8.70
C GLU A 79 1.12 24.33 -8.71
N ALA A 80 0.89 24.96 -7.56
CA ALA A 80 0.93 26.42 -7.43
C ALA A 80 2.31 26.98 -7.79
N LYS A 81 3.40 26.36 -7.32
CA LYS A 81 4.77 26.75 -7.69
C LYS A 81 5.01 26.61 -9.19
N ILE A 82 4.62 25.50 -9.79
CA ILE A 82 4.75 25.26 -11.24
C ILE A 82 3.95 26.30 -12.04
N ALA A 83 2.73 26.65 -11.60
CA ALA A 83 1.92 27.66 -12.23
C ALA A 83 2.59 29.04 -12.23
N VAL A 84 3.23 29.43 -11.12
CA VAL A 84 4.02 30.67 -11.03
C VAL A 84 5.18 30.64 -12.04
N LEU A 85 5.97 29.55 -12.08
CA LEU A 85 7.06 29.39 -13.03
C LEU A 85 6.61 29.51 -14.48
N LYS A 86 5.47 28.87 -14.83
CA LYS A 86 4.86 29.00 -16.17
C LYS A 86 4.36 30.41 -16.48
N SER A 87 3.83 31.13 -15.48
CA SER A 87 3.42 32.51 -15.64
C SER A 87 4.61 33.43 -15.92
N ASP A 88 5.71 33.22 -15.21
CA ASP A 88 6.92 34.02 -15.38
C ASP A 88 7.58 33.77 -16.73
N LEU A 89 7.54 32.55 -17.23
CA LEU A 89 7.91 32.23 -18.61
C LEU A 89 7.14 33.08 -19.63
N LYS A 90 5.82 33.21 -19.47
CA LYS A 90 4.96 33.99 -20.39
C LYS A 90 5.24 35.47 -20.34
N LYS A 91 5.60 36.01 -19.16
CA LYS A 91 5.86 37.47 -18.98
C LYS A 91 7.18 37.91 -19.58
N GLN A 92 8.18 37.04 -19.62
CA GLN A 92 9.53 37.46 -20.04
C GLN A 92 9.68 37.72 -21.54
N GLY A 93 8.70 37.37 -22.40
CA GLY A 93 8.54 37.83 -23.79
C GLY A 93 9.72 37.63 -24.76
N LYS A 94 10.84 37.16 -24.27
CA LYS A 94 12.07 36.89 -25.02
C LYS A 94 12.20 35.39 -25.27
N ALA A 95 13.03 35.01 -26.21
CA ALA A 95 13.35 33.63 -26.49
C ALA A 95 13.63 32.90 -25.18
N ILE A 96 12.60 32.22 -24.70
CA ILE A 96 12.67 31.41 -23.48
C ILE A 96 13.76 30.39 -23.74
N ASP A 97 14.73 30.30 -22.85
CA ASP A 97 15.72 29.24 -22.91
C ASP A 97 14.95 27.91 -22.89
N ALA A 98 15.06 27.15 -23.98
CA ALA A 98 14.40 25.86 -24.12
C ALA A 98 14.69 24.92 -22.94
N SER A 99 15.82 25.08 -22.32
CA SER A 99 16.24 24.37 -21.11
C SER A 99 15.38 24.74 -19.90
N TYR A 100 15.03 26.02 -19.74
CA TYR A 100 14.15 26.46 -18.66
C TYR A 100 12.72 25.90 -18.83
N GLN A 101 12.18 26.00 -20.08
CA GLN A 101 10.86 25.44 -20.40
C GLN A 101 10.83 23.93 -20.10
N LYS A 102 11.82 23.18 -20.57
CA LYS A 102 11.96 21.76 -20.34
C LYS A 102 12.01 21.42 -18.85
N SER A 103 12.72 22.21 -18.05
CA SER A 103 12.81 21.98 -16.60
C SER A 103 11.47 22.22 -15.90
N VAL A 104 10.68 23.19 -16.31
CA VAL A 104 9.33 23.42 -15.78
C VAL A 104 8.37 22.32 -16.17
N ASP A 105 8.47 21.83 -17.39
CA ASP A 105 7.66 20.71 -17.87
C ASP A 105 8.03 19.40 -17.12
N ASP A 106 9.31 19.14 -16.84
CA ASP A 106 9.75 18.00 -16.02
C ASP A 106 9.19 18.08 -14.59
N LEU A 107 9.19 19.26 -13.96
CA LEU A 107 8.56 19.44 -12.64
C LEU A 107 7.07 19.14 -12.67
N GLN A 108 6.36 19.55 -13.73
CA GLN A 108 4.95 19.24 -13.90
C GLN A 108 4.72 17.75 -14.08
N GLU A 109 5.47 17.09 -14.96
CA GLU A 109 5.34 15.66 -15.23
C GLU A 109 5.53 14.83 -13.97
N ARG A 110 6.55 15.15 -13.17
CA ARG A 110 6.80 14.49 -11.87
C ARG A 110 5.64 14.70 -10.89
N ASN A 111 5.08 15.90 -10.81
CA ASN A 111 3.95 16.16 -9.92
C ASN A 111 2.67 15.44 -10.37
N GLU A 112 2.45 15.34 -11.67
CA GLU A 112 1.34 14.54 -12.24
C GLU A 112 1.52 13.04 -12.00
N ALA A 113 2.75 12.53 -12.08
CA ALA A 113 3.07 11.14 -11.76
C ALA A 113 2.75 10.81 -10.28
N LEU A 114 3.05 11.71 -9.35
CA LEU A 114 2.66 11.55 -7.94
C LEU A 114 1.14 11.49 -7.77
N LYS A 115 0.37 12.34 -8.48
CA LYS A 115 -1.10 12.28 -8.46
C LYS A 115 -1.62 10.95 -9.02
N ALA A 116 -1.00 10.44 -10.07
CA ALA A 116 -1.36 9.16 -10.66
C ALA A 116 -1.10 8.00 -9.67
N LYS A 117 0.03 7.99 -8.97
CA LYS A 117 0.36 6.99 -7.95
C LYS A 117 -0.67 6.96 -6.81
N ILE A 118 -1.14 8.12 -6.33
CA ILE A 118 -2.21 8.19 -5.33
C ILE A 118 -3.50 7.50 -5.82
N LYS A 119 -3.92 7.81 -7.06
CA LYS A 119 -5.12 7.20 -7.65
C LYS A 119 -4.97 5.71 -7.87
N GLU A 120 -3.80 5.27 -8.30
CA GLU A 120 -3.50 3.86 -8.50
C GLU A 120 -3.57 3.09 -7.17
N TYR A 121 -2.96 3.62 -6.11
CA TYR A 121 -3.01 2.99 -4.80
C TYR A 121 -4.45 2.91 -4.25
N GLU A 122 -5.30 3.90 -4.49
CA GLU A 122 -6.72 3.87 -4.09
C GLU A 122 -7.46 2.66 -4.65
N VAL A 123 -7.10 2.25 -5.86
CA VAL A 123 -7.74 1.13 -6.57
C VAL A 123 -7.08 -0.21 -6.22
N THR A 124 -5.76 -0.23 -6.20
CA THR A 124 -4.99 -1.48 -6.11
C THR A 124 -4.81 -1.96 -4.68
N LYS A 125 -4.74 -1.02 -3.71
CA LYS A 125 -4.46 -1.31 -2.30
C LYS A 125 -3.27 -2.28 -2.14
N THR A 126 -2.19 -1.99 -2.84
CA THR A 126 -0.92 -2.73 -2.76
C THR A 126 -0.30 -2.63 -1.37
N ASP A 127 0.88 -3.21 -1.15
CA ASP A 127 1.58 -3.10 0.14
C ASP A 127 1.74 -1.64 0.54
N TRP A 128 1.15 -1.28 1.70
CA TRP A 128 1.13 0.09 2.21
C TRP A 128 2.53 0.64 2.51
N ASN A 129 3.37 -0.18 3.12
CA ASN A 129 4.70 0.27 3.53
C ASN A 129 5.61 0.48 2.32
N GLU A 130 5.51 -0.39 1.32
CA GLU A 130 6.24 -0.27 0.07
C GLU A 130 5.78 0.97 -0.70
N PHE A 131 4.49 1.15 -0.88
CA PHE A 131 3.91 2.33 -1.52
C PHE A 131 4.37 3.63 -0.85
N LYS A 132 4.22 3.74 0.47
CA LYS A 132 4.61 4.93 1.25
C LYS A 132 6.09 5.26 1.08
N ARG A 133 6.96 4.25 1.11
CA ARG A 133 8.41 4.44 0.92
C ARG A 133 8.73 4.98 -0.48
N GLU A 134 8.16 4.37 -1.52
CA GLU A 134 8.39 4.78 -2.90
C GLU A 134 7.84 6.18 -3.18
N PHE A 135 6.63 6.44 -2.72
CA PHE A 135 6.01 7.75 -2.88
C PHE A 135 6.81 8.87 -2.21
N ASN A 136 7.29 8.65 -0.99
CA ASN A 136 8.13 9.61 -0.28
C ASN A 136 9.47 9.85 -0.99
N SER A 137 10.05 8.82 -1.59
CA SER A 137 11.27 8.96 -2.41
C SER A 137 11.01 9.86 -3.61
N ASP A 138 9.94 9.62 -4.37
CA ASP A 138 9.61 10.43 -5.54
C ASP A 138 9.27 11.89 -5.18
N MET A 139 8.60 12.10 -4.04
CA MET A 139 8.30 13.43 -3.52
C MET A 139 9.59 14.18 -3.13
N ALA A 140 10.54 13.49 -2.52
CA ALA A 140 11.86 14.06 -2.18
C ALA A 140 12.64 14.42 -3.44
N ASP A 141 12.61 13.57 -4.47
CA ASP A 141 13.26 13.82 -5.76
C ASP A 141 12.65 15.02 -6.48
N LEU A 142 11.33 15.19 -6.44
CA LEU A 142 10.66 16.39 -6.93
C LEU A 142 11.08 17.63 -6.14
N GLY A 143 11.16 17.54 -4.81
CA GLY A 143 11.65 18.60 -3.95
C GLY A 143 13.09 19.02 -4.30
N GLN A 144 13.96 18.06 -4.60
CA GLN A 144 15.33 18.33 -5.04
C GLN A 144 15.35 18.98 -6.44
N ALA A 145 14.48 18.55 -7.34
CA ALA A 145 14.35 19.15 -8.67
C ALA A 145 13.94 20.63 -8.58
N PHE A 146 13.01 21.00 -7.71
CA PHE A 146 12.67 22.40 -7.44
C PHE A 146 13.85 23.20 -6.90
N LYS A 147 14.65 22.64 -5.99
CA LYS A 147 15.86 23.30 -5.47
C LYS A 147 16.88 23.53 -6.57
N ASN A 148 17.17 22.52 -7.36
CA ASN A 148 18.11 22.61 -8.48
C ASN A 148 17.66 23.65 -9.51
N PHE A 149 16.34 23.66 -9.82
CA PHE A 149 15.75 24.68 -10.68
C PHE A 149 15.99 26.09 -10.16
N THR A 150 15.77 26.32 -8.87
CA THR A 150 15.93 27.63 -8.25
C THR A 150 17.40 28.07 -8.23
N VAL A 151 18.35 27.15 -8.00
CA VAL A 151 19.78 27.47 -7.96
C VAL A 151 20.31 27.81 -9.35
N ASN A 152 19.93 27.02 -10.37
CA ASN A 152 20.42 27.17 -11.73
C ASN A 152 19.82 28.39 -12.46
N ASN A 153 18.70 28.92 -11.97
CA ASN A 153 18.00 30.02 -12.60
C ASN A 153 17.98 31.32 -11.76
N LYS A 154 18.82 31.41 -10.72
CA LYS A 154 19.10 32.70 -10.06
C LYS A 154 19.99 33.55 -10.98
N LYS A 155 19.38 34.51 -11.68
CA LYS A 155 20.05 35.63 -12.31
C LYS A 155 19.94 36.86 -11.42
#